data_1c412adb16c5b2588eb7c5ace86b4193
#
_entry.id   1c412adb16c5b2588eb7c5ace86b4193
#
_cell.length_a   1.000
_cell.length_b   1.000
_cell.length_c   1.000
_cell.angle_alpha   90.00
_cell.angle_beta   90.00
_cell.angle_gamma   90.00
#
_symmetry.space_group_name_H-M   'P 1'
#
loop_
_entity.id
_entity.type
_entity.pdbx_description
1 polymer ?
#
loop_
_entity_poly.entity_id
_entity_poly.type
_entity_poly.pdbx_seq_one_letter_code
_entity_poly.pdbx_strand_id
1 'polypeptide(L)'
;MNVDSHMHTPLCGHAFGEPIEYAMMAAEREINLITITCHIPMRWEAFGQAGIRMSLEQLDDYQVLVRDTAEQAKPLGVEVLCGIEAEVYPDDAELEPMDEILAAFDFDFVLGSLHAQCRSYIDWLAKNKVKKDAMKIDSYFRHLKDGAESGRYDSMSHPDVIRTYGVVNHFNPAEHEEVIRDFLQAVVDEDICMEVNTSGLTKGDYQVHPDPLILDWASEMGVKLTIGSDSHHPHSVGQFFDVIQPKLRDKGFTDLHYFRGRQRQVIPMPSGS
;
A
#
# COMPACT_ATOMS: atom_id res chain seq x y z
N MET A 1 -11.71 -17.61 -0.12
CA MET A 1 -11.56 -16.44 0.78
C MET A 1 -11.05 -15.28 -0.07
N ASN A 2 -11.72 -14.14 -0.02
CA ASN A 2 -11.29 -12.92 -0.69
C ASN A 2 -10.86 -11.91 0.36
N VAL A 3 -9.82 -11.14 0.06
CA VAL A 3 -9.25 -10.16 1.00
C VAL A 3 -9.04 -8.82 0.31
N ASP A 4 -9.17 -7.73 1.08
CA ASP A 4 -8.75 -6.39 0.70
C ASP A 4 -7.86 -5.82 1.80
N SER A 5 -6.59 -5.65 1.48
CA SER A 5 -5.55 -5.35 2.47
C SER A 5 -5.16 -3.86 2.55
N HIS A 6 -5.91 -2.95 1.88
CA HIS A 6 -5.58 -1.54 1.89
C HIS A 6 -6.83 -0.66 1.85
N MET A 7 -7.10 0.04 2.95
CA MET A 7 -8.19 1.02 3.06
C MET A 7 -7.99 2.01 4.20
N HIS A 8 -8.70 3.13 4.12
CA HIS A 8 -8.52 4.26 5.00
C HIS A 8 -9.76 4.57 5.85
N THR A 9 -9.57 5.42 6.86
CA THR A 9 -10.62 5.92 7.74
C THR A 9 -10.68 7.44 7.67
N PRO A 10 -11.78 8.08 8.09
CA PRO A 10 -11.87 9.54 8.17
C PRO A 10 -10.78 10.21 9.01
N LEU A 11 -10.07 9.46 9.86
CA LEU A 11 -8.95 9.99 10.65
C LEU A 11 -7.80 10.53 9.78
N CYS A 12 -7.63 10.04 8.56
CA CYS A 12 -6.65 10.62 7.62
C CYS A 12 -7.10 11.95 7.00
N GLY A 13 -8.32 12.41 7.29
CA GLY A 13 -8.84 13.71 6.84
C GLY A 13 -9.36 13.77 5.40
N HIS A 14 -9.21 12.69 4.62
CA HIS A 14 -9.65 12.66 3.21
C HIS A 14 -10.37 11.37 2.79
N ALA A 15 -10.58 10.43 3.72
CA ALA A 15 -11.50 9.32 3.53
C ALA A 15 -12.87 9.64 4.13
N PHE A 16 -13.90 8.94 3.67
CA PHE A 16 -15.30 9.14 4.03
C PHE A 16 -15.96 7.83 4.46
N GLY A 17 -17.00 7.94 5.28
CA GLY A 17 -17.77 6.80 5.78
C GLY A 17 -17.16 6.19 7.03
N GLU A 18 -18.00 5.52 7.81
CA GLU A 18 -17.57 4.82 9.01
C GLU A 18 -16.92 3.47 8.64
N PRO A 19 -15.92 2.98 9.39
CA PRO A 19 -15.25 1.71 9.06
C PRO A 19 -16.21 0.51 8.96
N ILE A 20 -17.31 0.51 9.69
CA ILE A 20 -18.34 -0.55 9.56
C ILE A 20 -19.02 -0.55 8.17
N GLU A 21 -19.14 0.60 7.51
CA GLU A 21 -19.69 0.67 6.15
C GLU A 21 -18.76 0.01 5.12
N TYR A 22 -17.43 0.05 5.36
CA TYR A 22 -16.46 -0.70 4.56
C TYR A 22 -16.64 -2.21 4.76
N ALA A 23 -16.85 -2.67 6.00
CA ALA A 23 -17.13 -4.08 6.27
C ALA A 23 -18.48 -4.54 5.67
N MET A 24 -19.50 -3.70 5.66
CA MET A 24 -20.78 -3.97 5.00
C MET A 24 -20.60 -4.14 3.49
N MET A 25 -19.86 -3.24 2.86
CA MET A 25 -19.53 -3.32 1.43
C MET A 25 -18.66 -4.55 1.11
N ALA A 26 -17.71 -4.90 1.99
CA ALA A 26 -16.92 -6.11 1.87
C ALA A 26 -17.83 -7.35 1.86
N ALA A 27 -18.79 -7.44 2.77
CA ALA A 27 -19.77 -8.54 2.79
C ALA A 27 -20.60 -8.61 1.51
N GLU A 28 -21.08 -7.48 0.98
CA GLU A 28 -21.82 -7.40 -0.28
C GLU A 28 -20.99 -7.89 -1.49
N ARG A 29 -19.67 -7.72 -1.44
CA ARG A 29 -18.72 -8.12 -2.48
C ARG A 29 -18.04 -9.47 -2.20
N GLU A 30 -18.55 -10.22 -1.26
CA GLU A 30 -17.99 -11.53 -0.87
C GLU A 30 -16.52 -11.47 -0.46
N ILE A 31 -16.08 -10.33 0.10
CA ILE A 31 -14.76 -10.15 0.71
C ILE A 31 -14.89 -10.53 2.19
N ASN A 32 -14.14 -11.55 2.59
CA ASN A 32 -14.26 -12.14 3.93
C ASN A 32 -13.32 -11.52 4.95
N LEU A 33 -12.30 -10.78 4.48
CA LEU A 33 -11.32 -10.13 5.33
C LEU A 33 -10.93 -8.79 4.74
N ILE A 34 -10.95 -7.76 5.58
CA ILE A 34 -10.41 -6.43 5.27
C ILE A 34 -9.33 -6.06 6.28
N THR A 35 -8.29 -5.37 5.83
CA THR A 35 -7.30 -4.76 6.72
C THR A 35 -7.38 -3.25 6.57
N ILE A 36 -7.73 -2.56 7.64
CA ILE A 36 -7.73 -1.11 7.68
C ILE A 36 -6.28 -0.65 7.87
N THR A 37 -5.76 0.16 6.97
CA THR A 37 -4.35 0.58 6.91
C THR A 37 -4.25 2.09 6.76
N CYS A 38 -4.87 2.85 7.67
CA CYS A 38 -4.87 4.30 7.57
C CYS A 38 -3.44 4.86 7.65
N HIS A 39 -3.22 6.07 7.11
CA HIS A 39 -1.89 6.69 7.10
C HIS A 39 -1.33 6.92 8.50
N ILE A 40 -0.09 6.48 8.72
CA ILE A 40 0.63 6.64 9.97
C ILE A 40 0.84 8.13 10.30
N PRO A 41 0.77 8.55 11.58
CA PRO A 41 1.18 9.89 11.98
C PRO A 41 2.65 10.14 11.65
N MET A 42 2.95 11.29 11.04
CA MET A 42 4.32 11.72 10.74
C MET A 42 4.52 13.16 11.23
N ARG A 43 5.78 13.53 11.45
CA ARG A 43 6.10 14.91 11.79
C ARG A 43 5.63 15.83 10.67
N TRP A 44 4.85 16.79 11.08
CA TRP A 44 4.21 17.75 10.18
C TRP A 44 5.18 18.54 9.32
N GLU A 45 6.29 19.01 9.92
CA GLU A 45 7.30 19.83 9.25
C GLU A 45 8.07 19.06 8.17
N ALA A 46 8.25 17.75 8.35
CA ALA A 46 8.97 16.90 7.41
C ALA A 46 8.09 16.45 6.23
N PHE A 47 6.80 16.14 6.51
CA PHE A 47 5.91 15.54 5.52
C PHE A 47 4.79 16.47 5.03
N GLY A 48 4.66 17.65 5.60
CA GLY A 48 4.15 18.91 5.03
C GLY A 48 2.76 18.96 4.45
N GLN A 49 1.85 18.00 4.71
CA GLN A 49 0.48 18.11 4.22
C GLN A 49 -0.56 17.94 5.33
N ALA A 50 -1.21 19.07 5.69
CA ALA A 50 -2.37 19.09 6.56
C ALA A 50 -3.49 18.21 6.00
N GLY A 51 -4.03 17.32 6.86
CA GLY A 51 -5.28 16.64 6.57
C GLY A 51 -5.16 15.42 5.66
N ILE A 52 -3.97 14.80 5.53
CA ILE A 52 -3.83 13.51 4.87
C ILE A 52 -3.42 12.37 5.81
N ARG A 53 -3.21 12.68 7.10
CA ARG A 53 -2.77 11.71 8.12
C ARG A 53 -3.50 11.98 9.42
N MET A 54 -3.72 10.94 10.22
CA MET A 54 -4.13 11.13 11.61
C MET A 54 -3.00 11.79 12.42
N SER A 55 -3.35 12.44 13.53
CA SER A 55 -2.38 12.94 14.48
C SER A 55 -1.90 11.80 15.40
N LEU A 56 -0.76 12.02 16.08
CA LEU A 56 -0.25 11.03 17.04
C LEU A 56 -1.24 10.76 18.18
N GLU A 57 -1.95 11.79 18.63
CA GLU A 57 -2.95 11.69 19.69
C GLU A 57 -4.18 10.86 19.28
N GLN A 58 -4.44 10.70 17.97
CA GLN A 58 -5.54 9.91 17.43
C GLN A 58 -5.19 8.43 17.24
N LEU A 59 -3.95 8.01 17.49
CA LEU A 59 -3.51 6.64 17.20
C LEU A 59 -4.18 5.60 18.12
N ASP A 60 -4.35 5.93 19.40
CA ASP A 60 -5.12 5.10 20.34
C ASP A 60 -6.59 4.99 19.91
N ASP A 61 -7.20 6.10 19.50
CA ASP A 61 -8.59 6.13 18.98
C ASP A 61 -8.71 5.30 17.71
N TYR A 62 -7.70 5.33 16.82
CA TYR A 62 -7.65 4.49 15.63
C TYR A 62 -7.70 3.00 15.96
N GLN A 63 -6.90 2.52 16.90
CA GLN A 63 -6.90 1.13 17.29
C GLN A 63 -8.22 0.71 17.95
N VAL A 64 -8.80 1.58 18.79
CA VAL A 64 -10.14 1.36 19.37
C VAL A 64 -11.19 1.27 18.26
N LEU A 65 -11.18 2.20 17.32
CA LEU A 65 -12.11 2.25 16.20
C LEU A 65 -12.07 0.97 15.35
N VAL A 66 -10.86 0.49 15.01
CA VAL A 66 -10.71 -0.74 14.21
C VAL A 66 -11.17 -1.97 14.99
N ARG A 67 -10.82 -2.07 16.28
CA ARG A 67 -11.26 -3.17 17.14
C ARG A 67 -12.79 -3.20 17.30
N ASP A 68 -13.42 -2.06 17.52
CA ASP A 68 -14.86 -1.95 17.65
C ASP A 68 -15.56 -2.31 16.32
N THR A 69 -14.96 -1.91 15.20
CA THR A 69 -15.42 -2.30 13.86
C THR A 69 -15.31 -3.82 13.67
N ALA A 70 -14.23 -4.44 14.12
CA ALA A 70 -14.06 -5.89 14.03
C ALA A 70 -15.17 -6.66 14.77
N GLU A 71 -15.55 -6.19 15.97
CA GLU A 71 -16.68 -6.78 16.72
C GLU A 71 -18.02 -6.60 15.98
N GLN A 72 -18.27 -5.43 15.43
CA GLN A 72 -19.49 -5.12 14.68
C GLN A 72 -19.59 -5.88 13.36
N ALA A 73 -18.46 -6.20 12.73
CA ALA A 73 -18.41 -6.90 11.44
C ALA A 73 -18.59 -8.43 11.56
N LYS A 74 -18.46 -9.02 12.77
CA LYS A 74 -18.64 -10.47 12.98
C LYS A 74 -19.96 -11.02 12.44
N PRO A 75 -21.11 -10.38 12.69
CA PRO A 75 -22.40 -10.86 12.14
C PRO A 75 -22.47 -10.80 10.62
N LEU A 76 -21.63 -9.98 9.97
CA LEU A 76 -21.54 -9.87 8.51
C LEU A 76 -20.66 -10.98 7.89
N GLY A 77 -19.95 -11.75 8.71
CA GLY A 77 -19.00 -12.76 8.25
C GLY A 77 -17.71 -12.16 7.69
N VAL A 78 -17.39 -10.92 8.05
CA VAL A 78 -16.17 -10.20 7.64
C VAL A 78 -15.23 -10.07 8.83
N GLU A 79 -14.01 -10.53 8.66
CA GLU A 79 -12.92 -10.28 9.59
C GLU A 79 -12.29 -8.91 9.30
N VAL A 80 -12.04 -8.14 10.36
CA VAL A 80 -11.39 -6.81 10.24
C VAL A 80 -10.09 -6.84 11.03
N LEU A 81 -8.98 -6.54 10.35
CA LEU A 81 -7.64 -6.48 10.92
C LEU A 81 -7.15 -5.03 11.01
N CYS A 82 -6.26 -4.79 11.97
CA CYS A 82 -5.66 -3.48 12.20
C CYS A 82 -4.27 -3.41 11.56
N GLY A 83 -4.16 -2.73 10.45
CA GLY A 83 -2.89 -2.42 9.81
C GLY A 83 -2.54 -0.93 9.91
N ILE A 84 -1.50 -0.54 9.22
CA ILE A 84 -1.06 0.84 9.06
C ILE A 84 -0.35 1.02 7.73
N GLU A 85 -0.60 2.13 7.05
CA GLU A 85 0.20 2.57 5.91
C GLU A 85 1.31 3.49 6.40
N ALA A 86 2.51 2.93 6.50
CA ALA A 86 3.71 3.59 6.95
C ALA A 86 4.47 4.23 5.78
N GLU A 87 5.31 5.21 6.05
CA GLU A 87 6.02 5.98 5.03
C GLU A 87 7.39 5.39 4.73
N VAL A 88 7.74 5.33 3.46
CA VAL A 88 9.11 5.13 2.98
C VAL A 88 9.71 6.49 2.67
N TYR A 89 10.87 6.80 3.23
CA TYR A 89 11.53 8.08 3.02
C TYR A 89 13.06 7.93 3.01
N PRO A 90 13.79 8.70 2.20
CA PRO A 90 15.23 8.52 2.00
C PRO A 90 16.12 9.11 3.11
N ASP A 91 15.57 9.34 4.29
CA ASP A 91 16.31 9.83 5.46
C ASP A 91 15.78 9.13 6.72
N ASP A 92 16.54 8.17 7.24
CA ASP A 92 16.17 7.36 8.39
C ASP A 92 15.92 8.19 9.67
N ALA A 93 16.62 9.32 9.84
CA ALA A 93 16.39 10.20 10.98
C ALA A 93 14.98 10.82 10.98
N GLU A 94 14.40 11.01 9.83
CA GLU A 94 13.01 11.48 9.70
C GLU A 94 11.99 10.35 9.96
N LEU A 95 12.43 9.08 9.92
CA LEU A 95 11.61 7.91 10.18
C LEU A 95 11.65 7.45 11.66
N GLU A 96 12.58 7.94 12.48
CA GLU A 96 12.66 7.55 13.90
C GLU A 96 11.33 7.65 14.66
N PRO A 97 10.51 8.73 14.54
CA PRO A 97 9.21 8.78 15.21
C PRO A 97 8.21 7.73 14.72
N MET A 98 8.31 7.34 13.47
CA MET A 98 7.52 6.24 12.89
C MET A 98 7.96 4.90 13.49
N ASP A 99 9.25 4.67 13.63
CA ASP A 99 9.79 3.46 14.26
C ASP A 99 9.31 3.32 15.71
N GLU A 100 9.25 4.43 16.47
CA GLU A 100 8.68 4.46 17.81
C GLU A 100 7.21 4.02 17.84
N ILE A 101 6.40 4.49 16.86
CA ILE A 101 5.00 4.08 16.72
C ILE A 101 4.90 2.59 16.37
N LEU A 102 5.67 2.12 15.39
CA LEU A 102 5.65 0.71 14.97
C LEU A 102 6.08 -0.24 16.08
N ALA A 103 6.95 0.23 17.01
CA ALA A 103 7.37 -0.55 18.17
C ALA A 103 6.36 -0.51 19.34
N ALA A 104 5.57 0.56 19.45
CA ALA A 104 4.66 0.78 20.57
C ALA A 104 3.27 0.20 20.37
N PHE A 105 2.84 -0.02 19.11
CA PHE A 105 1.49 -0.44 18.76
C PHE A 105 1.50 -1.78 18.02
N ASP A 106 0.55 -2.65 18.37
CA ASP A 106 0.37 -3.94 17.70
C ASP A 106 -0.45 -3.76 16.43
N PHE A 107 0.20 -3.91 15.28
CA PHE A 107 -0.45 -3.95 13.98
C PHE A 107 -0.43 -5.37 13.41
N ASP A 108 -1.50 -5.75 12.73
CA ASP A 108 -1.57 -7.01 11.97
C ASP A 108 -0.76 -6.92 10.67
N PHE A 109 -0.67 -5.73 10.09
CA PHE A 109 -0.06 -5.50 8.79
C PHE A 109 0.54 -4.09 8.67
N VAL A 110 1.74 -3.98 8.14
CA VAL A 110 2.42 -2.71 7.88
C VAL A 110 2.75 -2.59 6.39
N LEU A 111 2.07 -1.67 5.71
CA LEU A 111 2.38 -1.27 4.34
C LEU A 111 3.49 -0.22 4.31
N GLY A 112 4.44 -0.35 3.38
CA GLY A 112 5.46 0.66 3.14
C GLY A 112 5.17 1.45 1.87
N SER A 113 4.88 2.73 1.99
CA SER A 113 4.44 3.60 0.89
C SER A 113 5.37 4.78 0.68
N LEU A 114 5.84 5.00 -0.55
CA LEU A 114 6.57 6.21 -0.90
C LEU A 114 5.65 7.16 -1.67
N HIS A 115 5.18 8.19 -0.99
CA HIS A 115 4.29 9.20 -1.57
C HIS A 115 5.10 10.33 -2.23
N ALA A 116 5.52 10.10 -3.48
CA ALA A 116 6.38 11.03 -4.24
C ALA A 116 5.75 12.43 -4.44
N GLN A 117 4.43 12.55 -4.41
CA GLN A 117 3.70 13.81 -4.49
C GLN A 117 3.74 14.64 -3.21
N CYS A 118 4.14 14.07 -2.08
CA CYS A 118 4.25 14.78 -0.82
C CYS A 118 5.35 15.85 -0.88
N ARG A 119 5.08 16.98 -0.23
CA ARG A 119 5.99 18.14 -0.22
C ARG A 119 7.39 17.78 0.26
N SER A 120 7.50 16.93 1.26
CA SER A 120 8.77 16.43 1.80
C SER A 120 9.64 15.78 0.71
N TYR A 121 9.06 14.86 -0.08
CA TYR A 121 9.82 14.18 -1.13
C TYR A 121 10.17 15.12 -2.29
N ILE A 122 9.26 16.02 -2.67
CA ILE A 122 9.53 17.04 -3.69
C ILE A 122 10.71 17.96 -3.25
N ASP A 123 10.73 18.36 -1.98
CA ASP A 123 11.82 19.18 -1.42
C ASP A 123 13.13 18.37 -1.35
N TRP A 124 13.07 17.07 -1.04
CA TRP A 124 14.23 16.18 -1.10
C TRP A 124 14.79 16.08 -2.51
N LEU A 125 13.94 15.86 -3.54
CA LEU A 125 14.35 15.86 -4.94
C LEU A 125 15.04 17.19 -5.35
N ALA A 126 14.47 18.31 -4.92
CA ALA A 126 15.01 19.63 -5.20
C ALA A 126 16.38 19.86 -4.52
N LYS A 127 16.50 19.51 -3.24
CA LYS A 127 17.73 19.60 -2.43
C LYS A 127 18.86 18.76 -3.06
N ASN A 128 18.52 17.57 -3.55
CA ASN A 128 19.48 16.64 -4.17
C ASN A 128 19.65 16.86 -5.68
N LYS A 129 19.05 17.93 -6.24
CA LYS A 129 19.16 18.30 -7.66
C LYS A 129 18.66 17.23 -8.64
N VAL A 130 17.72 16.39 -8.21
CA VAL A 130 17.08 15.37 -9.02
C VAL A 130 15.95 16.03 -9.82
N LYS A 131 16.22 16.38 -11.08
CA LYS A 131 15.33 17.25 -11.88
C LYS A 131 14.66 16.53 -13.05
N LYS A 132 15.38 15.62 -13.73
CA LYS A 132 14.87 14.90 -14.91
C LYS A 132 13.97 13.76 -14.48
N ASP A 133 12.91 13.49 -15.22
CA ASP A 133 11.96 12.42 -14.90
C ASP A 133 12.66 11.06 -14.73
N ALA A 134 13.58 10.68 -15.62
CA ALA A 134 14.35 9.46 -15.48
C ALA A 134 15.14 9.40 -14.15
N MET A 135 15.77 10.50 -13.73
CA MET A 135 16.47 10.53 -12.44
C MET A 135 15.52 10.44 -11.24
N LYS A 136 14.32 11.03 -11.36
CA LYS A 136 13.30 10.94 -10.30
C LYS A 136 12.81 9.49 -10.16
N ILE A 137 12.53 8.82 -11.28
CA ILE A 137 12.08 7.43 -11.30
C ILE A 137 13.17 6.52 -10.74
N ASP A 138 14.41 6.65 -11.18
CA ASP A 138 15.52 5.85 -10.66
C ASP A 138 15.74 6.05 -9.15
N SER A 139 15.67 7.32 -8.67
CA SER A 139 15.77 7.60 -7.24
C SER A 139 14.60 7.01 -6.45
N TYR A 140 13.40 7.11 -6.99
CA TYR A 140 12.18 6.59 -6.39
C TYR A 140 12.28 5.07 -6.16
N PHE A 141 12.66 4.30 -7.18
CA PHE A 141 12.79 2.84 -7.03
C PHE A 141 13.97 2.43 -6.15
N ARG A 142 15.08 3.21 -6.12
CA ARG A 142 16.16 2.97 -5.13
C ARG A 142 15.66 3.16 -3.70
N HIS A 143 14.87 4.20 -3.42
CA HIS A 143 14.31 4.40 -2.08
C HIS A 143 13.26 3.34 -1.73
N LEU A 144 12.48 2.84 -2.70
CA LEU A 144 11.61 1.69 -2.46
C LEU A 144 12.44 0.43 -2.13
N LYS A 145 13.57 0.23 -2.81
CA LYS A 145 14.51 -0.85 -2.48
C LYS A 145 15.06 -0.70 -1.06
N ASP A 146 15.57 0.48 -0.70
CA ASP A 146 16.05 0.77 0.66
C ASP A 146 14.95 0.53 1.70
N GLY A 147 13.70 0.89 1.38
CA GLY A 147 12.52 0.60 2.18
C GLY A 147 12.30 -0.89 2.35
N ALA A 148 12.34 -1.67 1.27
CA ALA A 148 12.18 -3.12 1.32
C ALA A 148 13.25 -3.78 2.22
N GLU A 149 14.49 -3.33 2.13
CA GLU A 149 15.64 -3.83 2.91
C GLU A 149 15.63 -3.36 4.39
N SER A 150 14.75 -2.43 4.77
CA SER A 150 14.75 -1.83 6.11
C SER A 150 14.21 -2.73 7.23
N GLY A 151 13.48 -3.80 6.88
CA GLY A 151 12.80 -4.67 7.86
C GLY A 151 11.56 -4.06 8.52
N ARG A 152 11.09 -2.86 8.08
CA ARG A 152 9.95 -2.16 8.67
C ARG A 152 8.60 -2.70 8.17
N TYR A 153 8.52 -3.12 6.92
CA TYR A 153 7.27 -3.34 6.18
C TYR A 153 7.03 -4.82 5.87
N ASP A 154 5.77 -5.19 5.79
CA ASP A 154 5.33 -6.53 5.37
C ASP A 154 5.09 -6.60 3.86
N SER A 155 4.71 -5.46 3.26
CA SER A 155 4.45 -5.31 1.84
C SER A 155 4.77 -3.90 1.38
N MET A 156 5.32 -3.76 0.18
CA MET A 156 5.53 -2.46 -0.46
C MET A 156 4.27 -2.05 -1.22
N SER A 157 3.69 -0.90 -0.87
CA SER A 157 2.42 -0.42 -1.43
C SER A 157 2.62 0.27 -2.78
N HIS A 158 1.61 0.18 -3.67
CA HIS A 158 1.51 0.89 -4.97
C HIS A 158 2.85 1.37 -5.54
N PRO A 159 3.80 0.45 -5.86
CA PRO A 159 5.22 0.77 -6.01
C PRO A 159 5.60 1.68 -7.20
N ASP A 160 4.63 2.06 -8.03
CA ASP A 160 4.84 2.99 -9.14
C ASP A 160 3.89 4.20 -9.11
N VAL A 161 3.35 4.54 -7.94
CA VAL A 161 2.41 5.67 -7.79
C VAL A 161 3.00 7.03 -8.20
N ILE A 162 4.33 7.14 -8.31
CA ILE A 162 5.03 8.33 -8.83
C ILE A 162 4.50 8.79 -10.20
N ARG A 163 3.97 7.87 -11.03
CA ARG A 163 3.43 8.18 -12.37
C ARG A 163 2.08 8.91 -12.31
N THR A 164 1.37 8.87 -11.19
CA THR A 164 -0.05 9.27 -11.11
C THR A 164 -0.26 10.75 -10.82
N TYR A 165 0.58 11.37 -9.99
CA TYR A 165 0.31 12.71 -9.42
C TYR A 165 1.17 13.84 -10.03
N GLY A 166 1.67 13.66 -11.26
CA GLY A 166 2.38 14.70 -11.98
C GLY A 166 3.80 15.00 -11.46
N VAL A 167 4.37 14.12 -10.65
CA VAL A 167 5.77 14.22 -10.21
C VAL A 167 6.71 13.99 -11.39
N VAL A 168 6.32 13.07 -12.29
CA VAL A 168 6.94 12.83 -13.59
C VAL A 168 5.91 13.02 -14.70
N ASN A 169 6.35 13.46 -15.88
CA ASN A 169 5.49 13.65 -17.05
C ASN A 169 5.44 12.41 -17.94
N HIS A 170 6.43 11.55 -17.83
CA HIS A 170 6.55 10.33 -18.60
C HIS A 170 7.05 9.19 -17.72
N PHE A 171 6.35 8.06 -17.76
CA PHE A 171 6.75 6.84 -17.10
C PHE A 171 6.66 5.68 -18.09
N ASN A 172 7.79 5.06 -18.37
CA ASN A 172 7.88 3.83 -19.13
C ASN A 172 8.80 2.86 -18.37
N PRO A 173 8.26 1.82 -17.73
CA PRO A 173 9.07 0.94 -16.89
C PRO A 173 10.22 0.27 -17.67
N ALA A 174 10.09 0.02 -18.97
CA ALA A 174 11.14 -0.59 -19.76
C ALA A 174 12.43 0.28 -19.87
N GLU A 175 12.31 1.59 -19.67
CA GLU A 175 13.49 2.49 -19.64
C GLU A 175 14.22 2.46 -18.29
N HIS A 176 13.61 1.81 -17.27
CA HIS A 176 14.07 1.74 -15.89
C HIS A 176 14.17 0.30 -15.38
N GLU A 177 14.22 -0.70 -16.28
CA GLU A 177 14.14 -2.12 -15.95
C GLU A 177 15.15 -2.51 -14.87
N GLU A 178 16.41 -2.09 -14.98
CA GLU A 178 17.46 -2.43 -14.03
C GLU A 178 17.11 -2.05 -12.60
N VAL A 179 16.77 -0.78 -12.36
CA VAL A 179 16.47 -0.29 -11.01
C VAL A 179 15.14 -0.83 -10.46
N ILE A 180 14.18 -1.12 -11.33
CA ILE A 180 12.91 -1.74 -10.94
C ILE A 180 13.14 -3.20 -10.56
N ARG A 181 13.91 -3.97 -11.33
CA ARG A 181 14.28 -5.35 -10.99
C ARG A 181 15.11 -5.42 -9.71
N ASP A 182 16.00 -4.46 -9.45
CA ASP A 182 16.76 -4.37 -8.20
C ASP A 182 15.82 -4.20 -6.99
N PHE A 183 14.77 -3.38 -7.11
CA PHE A 183 13.74 -3.25 -6.10
C PHE A 183 12.96 -4.57 -5.92
N LEU A 184 12.51 -5.19 -7.01
CA LEU A 184 11.80 -6.48 -6.95
C LEU A 184 12.65 -7.58 -6.33
N GLN A 185 13.96 -7.58 -6.60
CA GLN A 185 14.90 -8.53 -5.99
C GLN A 185 14.99 -8.32 -4.48
N ALA A 186 15.05 -7.07 -4.01
CA ALA A 186 15.02 -6.79 -2.57
C ALA A 186 13.72 -7.29 -1.91
N VAL A 187 12.57 -7.10 -2.55
CA VAL A 187 11.28 -7.65 -2.06
C VAL A 187 11.34 -9.18 -1.92
N VAL A 188 11.99 -9.87 -2.87
CA VAL A 188 12.17 -11.34 -2.82
C VAL A 188 13.16 -11.76 -1.73
N ASP A 189 14.31 -11.08 -1.65
CA ASP A 189 15.39 -11.43 -0.72
C ASP A 189 14.97 -11.21 0.75
N GLU A 190 14.20 -10.17 1.01
CA GLU A 190 13.66 -9.87 2.36
C GLU A 190 12.37 -10.64 2.68
N ASP A 191 11.91 -11.50 1.76
CA ASP A 191 10.71 -12.32 1.92
C ASP A 191 9.44 -11.52 2.29
N ILE A 192 9.34 -10.26 1.84
CA ILE A 192 8.15 -9.43 1.99
C ILE A 192 7.24 -9.54 0.76
N CYS A 193 6.12 -8.82 0.77
CA CYS A 193 5.21 -8.78 -0.37
C CYS A 193 5.31 -7.46 -1.15
N MET A 194 4.72 -7.43 -2.33
CA MET A 194 4.41 -6.23 -3.09
C MET A 194 2.90 -6.13 -3.29
N GLU A 195 2.35 -4.94 -3.14
CA GLU A 195 0.92 -4.73 -3.34
C GLU A 195 0.56 -4.61 -4.82
N VAL A 196 -0.55 -5.24 -5.19
CA VAL A 196 -1.34 -4.90 -6.36
C VAL A 196 -2.46 -3.97 -5.91
N ASN A 197 -2.39 -2.69 -6.29
CA ASN A 197 -3.31 -1.66 -5.84
C ASN A 197 -4.23 -1.25 -7.00
N THR A 198 -5.54 -1.42 -6.79
CA THR A 198 -6.52 -1.20 -7.85
C THR A 198 -7.03 0.24 -7.95
N SER A 199 -6.67 1.12 -7.00
CA SER A 199 -7.10 2.52 -7.02
C SER A 199 -6.57 3.29 -8.24
N GLY A 200 -5.44 2.88 -8.81
CA GLY A 200 -4.90 3.45 -10.03
C GLY A 200 -5.86 3.42 -11.22
N LEU A 201 -6.75 2.44 -11.27
CA LEU A 201 -7.77 2.33 -12.32
C LEU A 201 -8.81 3.46 -12.32
N THR A 202 -8.90 4.21 -11.24
CA THR A 202 -9.77 5.42 -11.12
C THR A 202 -8.97 6.72 -11.13
N LYS A 203 -7.64 6.63 -11.19
CA LYS A 203 -6.71 7.77 -11.16
C LYS A 203 -6.15 8.04 -12.57
N GLY A 204 -5.41 9.08 -12.74
CA GLY A 204 -4.91 9.71 -13.95
C GLY A 204 -4.68 8.88 -15.22
N ASP A 205 -3.99 7.75 -15.13
CA ASP A 205 -3.65 6.90 -16.27
C ASP A 205 -4.52 5.64 -16.42
N TYR A 206 -5.47 5.45 -15.50
CA TYR A 206 -6.41 4.33 -15.50
C TYR A 206 -5.75 2.95 -15.54
N GLN A 207 -4.61 2.80 -14.87
CA GLN A 207 -3.87 1.56 -14.76
C GLN A 207 -3.72 1.11 -13.31
N VAL A 208 -3.69 -0.21 -13.10
CA VAL A 208 -3.37 -0.80 -11.80
C VAL A 208 -1.93 -0.45 -11.37
N HIS A 209 -1.68 -0.32 -10.09
CA HIS A 209 -0.32 -0.30 -9.55
C HIS A 209 0.10 -1.71 -9.11
N PRO A 210 1.30 -2.16 -9.49
CA PRO A 210 2.19 -1.55 -10.47
C PRO A 210 1.75 -1.80 -11.92
N ASP A 211 2.46 -1.12 -12.84
CA ASP A 211 2.31 -1.28 -14.29
C ASP A 211 2.35 -2.77 -14.69
N PRO A 212 1.55 -3.21 -15.69
CA PRO A 212 1.52 -4.60 -16.15
C PRO A 212 2.88 -5.19 -16.50
N LEU A 213 3.84 -4.41 -16.99
CA LEU A 213 5.19 -4.89 -17.29
C LEU A 213 5.99 -5.18 -15.99
N ILE A 214 5.81 -4.36 -14.97
CA ILE A 214 6.41 -4.62 -13.64
C ILE A 214 5.81 -5.89 -13.03
N LEU A 215 4.51 -6.15 -13.23
CA LEU A 215 3.88 -7.41 -12.80
C LEU A 215 4.44 -8.63 -13.56
N ASP A 216 4.79 -8.50 -14.84
CA ASP A 216 5.45 -9.59 -15.58
C ASP A 216 6.81 -9.90 -14.94
N TRP A 217 7.64 -8.91 -14.69
CA TRP A 217 8.93 -9.09 -14.01
C TRP A 217 8.76 -9.65 -12.59
N ALA A 218 7.78 -9.17 -11.84
CA ALA A 218 7.49 -9.66 -10.50
C ALA A 218 7.12 -11.16 -10.52
N SER A 219 6.33 -11.60 -11.50
CA SER A 219 6.00 -13.01 -11.69
C SER A 219 7.23 -13.85 -12.04
N GLU A 220 8.05 -13.39 -12.99
CA GLU A 220 9.31 -14.04 -13.36
C GLU A 220 10.26 -14.24 -12.17
N MET A 221 10.30 -13.27 -11.25
CA MET A 221 11.18 -13.25 -10.09
C MET A 221 10.59 -13.93 -8.85
N GLY A 222 9.31 -14.34 -8.89
CA GLY A 222 8.65 -15.01 -7.78
C GLY A 222 8.24 -14.09 -6.64
N VAL A 223 7.97 -12.81 -6.92
CA VAL A 223 7.48 -11.84 -5.95
C VAL A 223 6.10 -12.26 -5.43
N LYS A 224 5.92 -12.20 -4.13
CA LYS A 224 4.64 -12.48 -3.45
C LYS A 224 3.76 -11.24 -3.45
N LEU A 225 2.46 -11.42 -3.71
CA LEU A 225 1.54 -10.29 -3.83
C LEU A 225 0.55 -10.19 -2.66
N THR A 226 0.32 -8.98 -2.19
CA THR A 226 -0.92 -8.57 -1.53
C THR A 226 -1.82 -7.86 -2.53
N ILE A 227 -3.11 -7.70 -2.21
CA ILE A 227 -4.04 -6.92 -3.03
C ILE A 227 -4.75 -5.90 -2.15
N GLY A 228 -4.85 -4.67 -2.65
CA GLY A 228 -5.52 -3.57 -1.97
C GLY A 228 -6.36 -2.71 -2.91
N SER A 229 -7.51 -2.25 -2.43
CA SER A 229 -8.33 -1.28 -3.15
C SER A 229 -7.93 0.17 -2.91
N ASP A 230 -7.16 0.42 -1.84
CA ASP A 230 -6.79 1.75 -1.36
C ASP A 230 -8.04 2.64 -1.20
N SER A 231 -9.05 2.03 -0.55
CA SER A 231 -10.38 2.61 -0.44
C SER A 231 -10.40 3.78 0.51
N HIS A 232 -10.85 4.92 0.00
CA HIS A 232 -11.15 6.14 0.76
C HIS A 232 -12.67 6.40 0.88
N HIS A 233 -13.47 5.44 0.40
CA HIS A 233 -14.93 5.46 0.45
C HIS A 233 -15.46 4.03 0.49
N PRO A 234 -16.51 3.70 1.26
CA PRO A 234 -17.04 2.34 1.36
C PRO A 234 -17.30 1.67 0.00
N HIS A 235 -17.85 2.41 -0.97
CA HIS A 235 -18.12 1.88 -2.31
C HIS A 235 -16.88 1.47 -3.12
N SER A 236 -15.69 1.83 -2.67
CA SER A 236 -14.44 1.47 -3.36
C SER A 236 -13.80 0.18 -2.81
N VAL A 237 -14.31 -0.40 -1.72
CA VAL A 237 -13.79 -1.66 -1.14
C VAL A 237 -13.83 -2.76 -2.20
N GLY A 238 -12.68 -3.40 -2.46
CA GLY A 238 -12.55 -4.47 -3.45
C GLY A 238 -12.83 -4.07 -4.91
N GLN A 239 -12.78 -2.77 -5.23
CA GLN A 239 -13.02 -2.29 -6.59
C GLN A 239 -12.08 -2.96 -7.61
N PHE A 240 -12.63 -3.43 -8.74
CA PHE A 240 -11.89 -4.06 -9.84
C PHE A 240 -11.14 -5.37 -9.50
N PHE A 241 -11.37 -5.99 -8.35
CA PHE A 241 -10.73 -7.27 -8.00
C PHE A 241 -11.15 -8.38 -8.97
N ASP A 242 -12.41 -8.37 -9.41
CA ASP A 242 -12.96 -9.25 -10.44
C ASP A 242 -12.29 -9.12 -11.80
N VAL A 243 -11.75 -7.94 -12.10
CA VAL A 243 -11.02 -7.64 -13.36
C VAL A 243 -9.53 -7.97 -13.23
N ILE A 244 -8.93 -7.69 -12.06
CA ILE A 244 -7.47 -7.77 -11.89
C ILE A 244 -7.02 -9.19 -11.52
N GLN A 245 -7.73 -9.90 -10.66
CA GLN A 245 -7.34 -11.27 -10.27
C GLN A 245 -7.21 -12.24 -11.45
N PRO A 246 -8.11 -12.24 -12.46
CA PRO A 246 -7.90 -13.04 -13.68
C PRO A 246 -6.61 -12.68 -14.41
N LYS A 247 -6.29 -11.39 -14.53
CA LYS A 247 -5.05 -10.93 -15.19
C LYS A 247 -3.78 -11.34 -14.42
N LEU A 248 -3.83 -11.36 -13.09
CA LEU A 248 -2.72 -11.87 -12.29
C LEU A 248 -2.50 -13.37 -12.52
N ARG A 249 -3.58 -14.16 -12.61
CA ARG A 249 -3.48 -15.58 -12.97
C ARG A 249 -2.86 -15.78 -14.34
N ASP A 250 -3.29 -15.00 -15.34
CA ASP A 250 -2.75 -15.06 -16.70
C ASP A 250 -1.24 -14.74 -16.73
N LYS A 251 -0.76 -13.94 -15.78
CA LYS A 251 0.66 -13.65 -15.57
C LYS A 251 1.41 -14.72 -14.75
N GLY A 252 0.73 -15.75 -14.25
CA GLY A 252 1.34 -16.88 -13.54
C GLY A 252 1.27 -16.81 -12.01
N PHE A 253 0.65 -15.80 -11.45
CA PHE A 253 0.43 -15.77 -9.99
C PHE A 253 -0.66 -16.76 -9.59
N THR A 254 -0.40 -17.57 -8.57
CA THR A 254 -1.32 -18.61 -8.08
C THR A 254 -1.94 -18.26 -6.74
N ASP A 255 -1.30 -17.37 -6.00
CA ASP A 255 -1.65 -17.05 -4.62
C ASP A 255 -1.63 -15.55 -4.37
N LEU A 256 -2.47 -15.12 -3.44
CA LEU A 256 -2.40 -13.80 -2.79
C LEU A 256 -2.02 -14.01 -1.33
N HIS A 257 -1.53 -12.95 -0.70
CA HIS A 257 -1.08 -12.98 0.68
C HIS A 257 -1.80 -11.89 1.48
N TYR A 258 -1.98 -12.14 2.76
CA TYR A 258 -2.40 -11.16 3.76
C TYR A 258 -1.63 -11.40 5.05
N PHE A 259 -1.73 -10.51 6.01
CA PHE A 259 -0.99 -10.61 7.26
C PHE A 259 -1.93 -10.59 8.46
N ARG A 260 -1.56 -11.31 9.51
CA ARG A 260 -2.21 -11.29 10.81
C ARG A 260 -1.11 -11.34 11.88
N GLY A 261 -1.08 -10.35 12.76
CA GLY A 261 0.01 -10.21 13.73
C GLY A 261 1.39 -10.18 13.05
N ARG A 262 1.53 -9.50 11.92
CA ARG A 262 2.74 -9.44 11.09
C ARG A 262 3.19 -10.81 10.52
N GLN A 263 2.34 -11.82 10.58
CA GLN A 263 2.62 -13.15 10.04
C GLN A 263 1.88 -13.35 8.72
N ARG A 264 2.64 -13.58 7.65
CA ARG A 264 2.10 -13.80 6.30
C ARG A 264 1.24 -15.05 6.23
N GLN A 265 0.06 -14.92 5.66
CA GLN A 265 -0.89 -15.96 5.34
C GLN A 265 -1.04 -16.07 3.82
N VAL A 266 -1.36 -17.25 3.33
CA VAL A 266 -1.49 -17.54 1.90
C VAL A 266 -2.93 -17.85 1.55
N ILE A 267 -3.41 -17.27 0.46
CA ILE A 267 -4.74 -17.53 -0.10
C ILE A 267 -4.56 -17.95 -1.56
N PRO A 268 -4.90 -19.18 -1.93
CA PRO A 268 -4.95 -19.57 -3.34
C PRO A 268 -5.92 -18.65 -4.10
N MET A 269 -5.49 -18.10 -5.22
CA MET A 269 -6.41 -17.41 -6.11
C MET A 269 -7.42 -18.41 -6.68
N PRO A 270 -8.73 -18.06 -6.72
CA PRO A 270 -9.74 -18.95 -7.28
C PRO A 270 -9.34 -19.34 -8.71
N SER A 271 -9.37 -20.63 -9.02
CA SER A 271 -9.23 -21.10 -10.40
C SER A 271 -10.32 -20.46 -11.24
N GLY A 272 -9.96 -19.88 -12.39
CA GLY A 272 -10.93 -19.29 -13.30
C GLY A 272 -12.00 -20.32 -13.68
N SER A 273 -13.24 -19.91 -13.59
CA SER A 273 -14.40 -20.67 -14.09
C SER A 273 -14.42 -20.68 -15.62
#